data_f37425f82cf1e36347bdc92487088b6f
#
_entry.id   f37425f82cf1e36347bdc92487088b6f
#
_cell.length_a   1.000
_cell.length_b   1.000
_cell.length_c   1.000
_cell.angle_alpha   90.00
_cell.angle_beta   90.00
_cell.angle_gamma   90.00
#
_symmetry.space_group_name_H-M   'P 1'
#
loop_
_entity.id
_entity.type
_entity.pdbx_description
1 polymer ?
#
loop_
_entity_poly.entity_id
_entity_poly.type
_entity_poly.pdbx_seq_one_letter_code
_entity_poly.pdbx_strand_id
1 'polypeptide(L)'
;MSLRATAAAAVLLALAAAVPVHADTQEPVLDGETGLFLTVSGGDESWIRGVRLRCSPRPSGPHPDAEGACAALDAAHGNPDRLVTDPHPCTKRFDPVTARAVGEWRGLRMDWRKTYPNVCVLDTATGPLFRF
;
A
#
# COMPACT_ATOMS: atom_id res chain seq x y z
N MET A 1 -52.78 -57.76 -45.20
CA MET A 1 -51.41 -58.00 -44.72
C MET A 1 -50.94 -56.75 -43.97
N SER A 2 -50.88 -56.82 -42.69
CA SER A 2 -50.67 -55.67 -41.84
C SER A 2 -49.19 -55.54 -41.48
N LEU A 3 -48.56 -54.44 -41.83
CA LEU A 3 -47.25 -54.09 -41.28
C LEU A 3 -47.42 -53.06 -40.19
N ARG A 4 -47.12 -53.50 -38.99
CA ARG A 4 -47.08 -52.63 -37.83
C ARG A 4 -45.69 -52.01 -37.71
N ALA A 5 -45.62 -50.69 -37.90
CA ALA A 5 -44.40 -49.91 -37.62
C ALA A 5 -44.42 -49.50 -36.13
N THR A 6 -43.46 -50.03 -35.41
CA THR A 6 -43.17 -49.62 -34.02
C THR A 6 -42.22 -48.44 -34.01
N ALA A 7 -42.71 -47.29 -33.57
CA ALA A 7 -41.90 -46.12 -33.37
C ALA A 7 -41.15 -46.25 -32.02
N ALA A 8 -39.83 -46.27 -32.05
CA ALA A 8 -39.00 -46.20 -30.88
C ALA A 8 -38.74 -44.72 -30.56
N ALA A 9 -39.25 -44.24 -29.44
CA ALA A 9 -38.92 -42.92 -28.94
C ALA A 9 -37.59 -42.99 -28.19
N ALA A 10 -36.59 -42.31 -28.76
CA ALA A 10 -35.31 -42.10 -28.08
C ALA A 10 -35.42 -40.88 -27.15
N VAL A 11 -35.36 -41.12 -25.86
CA VAL A 11 -35.29 -40.06 -24.83
C VAL A 11 -33.82 -39.68 -24.70
N LEU A 12 -33.44 -38.49 -25.18
CA LEU A 12 -32.15 -37.89 -24.97
C LEU A 12 -32.15 -37.19 -23.60
N LEU A 13 -31.52 -37.82 -22.61
CA LEU A 13 -31.19 -37.14 -21.36
C LEU A 13 -30.01 -36.19 -21.62
N ALA A 14 -30.27 -34.89 -21.65
CA ALA A 14 -29.24 -33.88 -21.61
C ALA A 14 -28.75 -33.76 -20.16
N LEU A 15 -27.55 -34.29 -19.87
CA LEU A 15 -26.84 -33.97 -18.64
C LEU A 15 -26.31 -32.53 -18.75
N ALA A 16 -26.96 -31.61 -18.07
CA ALA A 16 -26.43 -30.29 -17.85
C ALA A 16 -25.28 -30.38 -16.83
N ALA A 17 -24.06 -30.36 -17.32
CA ALA A 17 -22.88 -30.20 -16.48
C ALA A 17 -22.90 -28.78 -15.90
N ALA A 18 -23.26 -28.64 -14.64
CA ALA A 18 -23.07 -27.40 -13.89
C ALA A 18 -21.58 -27.22 -13.67
N VAL A 19 -20.94 -26.35 -14.45
CA VAL A 19 -19.58 -25.86 -14.17
C VAL A 19 -19.68 -24.97 -12.94
N PRO A 20 -18.91 -25.26 -11.87
CA PRO A 20 -18.84 -24.32 -10.76
C PRO A 20 -18.18 -23.03 -11.28
N VAL A 21 -18.96 -21.97 -11.33
CA VAL A 21 -18.43 -20.62 -11.52
C VAL A 21 -17.66 -20.32 -10.25
N HIS A 22 -16.35 -20.46 -10.30
CA HIS A 22 -15.50 -19.88 -9.28
C HIS A 22 -15.69 -18.36 -9.42
N ALA A 23 -16.40 -17.79 -8.50
CA ALA A 23 -16.34 -16.36 -8.29
C ALA A 23 -14.90 -16.11 -7.80
N ASP A 24 -13.99 -15.77 -8.73
CA ASP A 24 -12.77 -15.08 -8.38
C ASP A 24 -13.22 -13.83 -7.63
N THR A 25 -13.09 -13.89 -6.32
CA THR A 25 -13.12 -12.71 -5.49
C THR A 25 -11.82 -12.00 -5.81
N GLN A 26 -11.77 -11.36 -7.00
CA GLN A 26 -10.84 -10.28 -7.23
C GLN A 26 -11.18 -9.25 -6.16
N GLU A 27 -10.39 -9.27 -5.08
CA GLU A 27 -10.25 -8.08 -4.27
C GLU A 27 -10.08 -6.94 -5.27
N PRO A 28 -10.86 -5.86 -5.15
CA PRO A 28 -10.66 -4.73 -6.01
C PRO A 28 -9.21 -4.32 -5.82
N VAL A 29 -8.37 -4.65 -6.80
CA VAL A 29 -7.09 -4.02 -6.98
C VAL A 29 -7.50 -2.59 -7.20
N LEU A 30 -7.44 -1.80 -6.14
CA LEU A 30 -7.71 -0.38 -6.21
C LEU A 30 -6.72 0.13 -7.25
N ASP A 31 -7.27 0.42 -8.40
CA ASP A 31 -6.58 0.79 -9.62
C ASP A 31 -5.39 1.69 -9.31
N GLY A 32 -4.17 1.18 -9.63
CA GLY A 32 -3.05 2.03 -9.94
C GLY A 32 -2.65 3.04 -8.87
N GLU A 33 -2.78 2.73 -7.59
CA GLU A 33 -2.20 3.58 -6.55
C GLU A 33 -0.69 3.34 -6.45
N THR A 34 -0.02 3.69 -7.56
CA THR A 34 1.42 3.86 -7.55
C THR A 34 1.75 4.98 -6.58
N GLY A 35 2.32 4.63 -5.46
CA GLY A 35 2.67 5.58 -4.42
C GLY A 35 2.99 4.89 -3.10
N LEU A 36 3.35 5.69 -2.13
CA LEU A 36 3.71 5.24 -0.81
C LEU A 36 2.56 5.47 0.17
N PHE A 37 2.36 4.52 1.05
CA PHE A 37 1.61 4.71 2.27
C PHE A 37 2.61 4.88 3.42
N LEU A 38 2.59 6.07 4.00
CA LEU A 38 3.45 6.46 5.11
C LEU A 38 2.67 6.38 6.40
N THR A 39 3.23 5.75 7.43
CA THR A 39 2.60 5.66 8.74
C THR A 39 3.58 5.98 9.85
N VAL A 40 3.06 6.57 10.90
CA VAL A 40 3.75 6.72 12.20
C VAL A 40 2.82 6.18 13.28
N SER A 41 3.34 5.30 14.12
CA SER A 41 2.60 4.71 15.24
C SER A 41 3.36 4.85 16.55
N GLY A 42 2.62 4.92 17.67
CA GLY A 42 3.20 4.81 19.00
C GLY A 42 3.87 3.46 19.23
N GLY A 43 4.78 3.40 20.20
CA GLY A 43 5.55 2.18 20.49
C GLY A 43 4.69 0.99 20.93
N ASP A 44 3.56 1.24 21.52
CA ASP A 44 2.55 0.26 21.94
C ASP A 44 1.42 0.08 20.91
N GLU A 45 1.56 0.73 19.73
CA GLU A 45 0.53 0.77 18.67
C GLU A 45 -0.84 1.31 19.14
N SER A 46 -0.89 2.03 20.26
CA SER A 46 -2.12 2.64 20.80
C SER A 46 -2.70 3.71 19.87
N TRP A 47 -1.89 4.26 18.99
CA TRP A 47 -2.29 5.20 17.95
C TRP A 47 -1.48 4.99 16.68
N ILE A 48 -2.10 5.29 15.55
CA ILE A 48 -1.45 5.30 14.24
C ILE A 48 -1.97 6.48 13.42
N ARG A 49 -1.07 7.14 12.73
CA ARG A 49 -1.40 8.13 11.69
C ARG A 49 -0.83 7.65 10.37
N GLY A 50 -1.50 7.93 9.28
CA GLY A 50 -1.04 7.53 7.98
C GLY A 50 -1.48 8.49 6.89
N VAL A 51 -0.65 8.61 5.86
CA VAL A 51 -0.91 9.46 4.71
C VAL A 51 -0.36 8.80 3.45
N ARG A 52 -1.03 9.06 2.33
CA ARG A 52 -0.54 8.63 1.02
C ARG A 52 0.31 9.71 0.38
N LEU A 53 1.39 9.28 -0.27
CA LEU A 53 2.30 10.13 -1.01
C LEU A 53 2.56 9.53 -2.38
N ARG A 54 2.34 10.31 -3.41
CA ARG A 54 2.65 9.95 -4.79
C ARG A 54 3.69 10.91 -5.33
N CYS A 55 4.80 10.38 -5.87
CA CYS A 55 5.89 11.20 -6.40
C CYS A 55 5.99 11.17 -7.93
N SER A 56 5.26 10.29 -8.59
CA SER A 56 5.23 10.19 -10.05
C SER A 56 3.80 10.20 -10.58
N PRO A 57 3.51 10.88 -11.70
CA PRO A 57 4.42 11.71 -12.49
C PRO A 57 4.78 13.04 -11.84
N ARG A 58 4.02 13.45 -10.80
CA ARG A 58 4.23 14.68 -10.03
C ARG A 58 3.91 14.42 -8.56
N PRO A 59 4.54 15.16 -7.62
CA PRO A 59 4.17 15.12 -6.22
C PRO A 59 2.67 15.38 -6.04
N SER A 60 1.99 14.47 -5.32
CA SER A 60 0.54 14.57 -5.10
C SER A 60 0.10 13.68 -3.93
N GLY A 61 -1.17 13.77 -3.57
CA GLY A 61 -1.78 13.04 -2.48
C GLY A 61 -2.06 13.93 -1.27
N PRO A 62 -2.65 13.37 -0.20
CA PRO A 62 -3.03 14.12 0.98
C PRO A 62 -1.86 14.48 1.92
N HIS A 63 -0.61 14.17 1.54
CA HIS A 63 0.55 14.57 2.32
C HIS A 63 0.63 16.11 2.40
N PRO A 64 0.79 16.71 3.61
CA PRO A 64 0.76 18.18 3.77
C PRO A 64 1.83 18.91 2.97
N ASP A 65 3.00 18.27 2.76
CA ASP A 65 4.10 18.77 1.94
C ASP A 65 4.57 17.66 0.99
N ALA A 66 3.75 17.35 0.00
CA ALA A 66 4.07 16.30 -0.97
C ALA A 66 5.31 16.65 -1.80
N GLU A 67 5.52 17.92 -2.13
CA GLU A 67 6.69 18.35 -2.91
C GLU A 67 7.98 18.17 -2.11
N GLY A 68 8.03 18.65 -0.87
CA GLY A 68 9.19 18.51 0.00
C GLY A 68 9.49 17.06 0.33
N ALA A 69 8.46 16.24 0.61
CA ALA A 69 8.61 14.82 0.88
C ALA A 69 9.17 14.05 -0.33
N CYS A 70 8.66 14.31 -1.53
CA CYS A 70 9.16 13.71 -2.76
C CYS A 70 10.59 14.16 -3.09
N ALA A 71 10.90 15.46 -2.93
CA ALA A 71 12.24 15.98 -3.14
C ALA A 71 13.26 15.34 -2.17
N ALA A 72 12.88 15.15 -0.91
CA ALA A 72 13.73 14.48 0.07
C ALA A 72 14.01 13.01 -0.30
N LEU A 73 12.98 12.28 -0.73
CA LEU A 73 13.16 10.91 -1.22
C LEU A 73 14.00 10.84 -2.49
N ASP A 74 13.83 11.76 -3.42
CA ASP A 74 14.63 11.84 -4.65
C ASP A 74 16.11 12.07 -4.33
N ALA A 75 16.41 12.98 -3.42
CA ALA A 75 17.78 13.24 -2.96
C ALA A 75 18.39 12.01 -2.25
N ALA A 76 17.57 11.21 -1.58
CA ALA A 76 17.96 9.97 -0.92
C ALA A 76 17.91 8.74 -1.85
N HIS A 77 17.64 8.92 -3.14
CA HIS A 77 17.45 7.83 -4.12
C HIS A 77 16.43 6.78 -3.68
N GLY A 78 15.33 7.20 -3.04
CA GLY A 78 14.27 6.33 -2.55
C GLY A 78 14.63 5.54 -1.29
N ASN A 79 15.73 5.85 -0.62
CA ASN A 79 16.12 5.16 0.61
C ASN A 79 15.91 6.06 1.84
N PRO A 80 14.89 5.79 2.70
CA PRO A 80 14.64 6.61 3.87
C PRO A 80 15.79 6.67 4.90
N ASP A 81 16.70 5.70 4.89
CA ASP A 81 17.89 5.74 5.75
C ASP A 81 18.96 6.73 5.26
N ARG A 82 18.80 7.28 4.06
CA ARG A 82 19.70 8.27 3.46
C ARG A 82 19.10 9.67 3.36
N LEU A 83 17.98 9.89 4.02
CA LEU A 83 17.38 11.23 4.06
C LEU A 83 18.34 12.23 4.71
N VAL A 84 18.35 13.44 4.18
CA VAL A 84 19.11 14.52 4.79
C VAL A 84 18.47 14.85 6.13
N THR A 85 19.28 14.82 7.18
CA THR A 85 18.83 15.15 8.52
C THR A 85 18.56 16.65 8.64
N ASP A 86 17.54 16.98 9.43
CA ASP A 86 17.20 18.37 9.80
C ASP A 86 17.45 18.54 11.32
N PRO A 87 18.71 18.73 11.74
CA PRO A 87 19.06 18.71 13.15
C PRO A 87 18.49 19.88 13.90
N HIS A 88 17.76 19.58 14.96
CA HIS A 88 17.27 20.54 15.94
C HIS A 88 17.29 19.90 17.34
N PRO A 89 17.26 20.70 18.42
CA PRO A 89 17.26 20.17 19.77
C PRO A 89 16.04 19.29 20.04
N CYS A 90 16.28 18.10 20.61
CA CYS A 90 15.24 17.19 21.08
C CYS A 90 15.40 16.90 22.57
N THR A 91 14.29 16.73 23.28
CA THR A 91 14.31 16.19 24.64
C THR A 91 14.74 14.72 24.61
N LYS A 92 15.33 14.25 25.71
CA LYS A 92 15.69 12.84 25.89
C LYS A 92 14.53 11.96 26.38
N ARG A 93 13.30 12.46 26.28
CA ARG A 93 12.12 11.70 26.64
C ARG A 93 12.03 10.45 25.74
N PHE A 94 11.88 9.31 26.39
CA PHE A 94 11.64 8.06 25.70
C PHE A 94 10.14 7.82 25.55
N ASP A 95 9.66 8.00 24.34
CA ASP A 95 8.27 7.79 23.91
C ASP A 95 8.33 7.27 22.47
N PRO A 96 8.68 5.99 22.29
CA PRO A 96 9.10 5.47 21.00
C PRO A 96 7.98 5.52 19.97
N VAL A 97 8.36 5.82 18.74
CA VAL A 97 7.49 5.81 17.58
C VAL A 97 8.11 5.00 16.45
N THR A 98 7.26 4.34 15.69
CA THR A 98 7.67 3.58 14.52
C THR A 98 7.16 4.25 13.25
N ALA A 99 8.08 4.60 12.37
CA ALA A 99 7.79 5.06 11.03
C ALA A 99 7.83 3.89 10.04
N ARG A 100 6.92 3.88 9.08
CA ARG A 100 6.89 2.88 8.01
C ARG A 100 6.52 3.54 6.68
N ALA A 101 7.18 3.10 5.61
CA ALA A 101 6.86 3.46 4.23
C ALA A 101 6.68 2.19 3.42
N VAL A 102 5.50 2.01 2.84
CA VAL A 102 5.15 0.81 2.06
C VAL A 102 4.53 1.23 0.74
N GLY A 103 4.87 0.54 -0.32
CA GLY A 103 4.28 0.75 -1.63
C GLY A 103 5.31 0.83 -2.73
N GLU A 104 5.17 1.83 -3.59
CA GLU A 104 6.03 2.00 -4.75
C GLU A 104 6.51 3.45 -4.88
N TRP A 105 7.80 3.60 -5.04
CA TRP A 105 8.43 4.88 -5.36
C TRP A 105 9.12 4.76 -6.72
N ARG A 106 8.66 5.53 -7.71
CA ARG A 106 9.19 5.56 -9.09
C ARG A 106 9.41 4.17 -9.70
N GLY A 107 8.43 3.26 -9.55
CA GLY A 107 8.49 1.88 -10.03
C GLY A 107 9.27 0.90 -9.15
N LEU A 108 9.86 1.36 -8.06
CA LEU A 108 10.59 0.52 -7.11
C LEU A 108 9.74 0.22 -5.88
N ARG A 109 9.61 -1.06 -5.53
CA ARG A 109 8.92 -1.47 -4.32
C ARG A 109 9.69 -1.04 -3.08
N MET A 110 8.95 -0.51 -2.11
CA MET A 110 9.47 -0.10 -0.81
C MET A 110 8.68 -0.80 0.30
N ASP A 111 9.37 -1.37 1.25
CA ASP A 111 8.85 -1.75 2.57
C ASP A 111 9.94 -1.43 3.59
N TRP A 112 9.88 -0.22 4.11
CA TRP A 112 10.84 0.29 5.07
C TRP A 112 10.15 0.56 6.40
N ARG A 113 10.83 0.25 7.50
CA ARG A 113 10.36 0.44 8.87
C ARG A 113 11.50 0.79 9.79
N LYS A 114 11.30 1.77 10.68
CA LYS A 114 12.30 2.14 11.69
C LYS A 114 11.63 2.72 12.92
N THR A 115 12.16 2.37 14.10
CA THR A 115 11.69 2.91 15.37
C THR A 115 12.67 3.95 15.87
N TYR A 116 12.12 5.05 16.37
CA TYR A 116 12.85 6.18 16.93
C TYR A 116 12.47 6.39 18.39
N PRO A 117 13.39 6.96 19.22
CA PRO A 117 13.14 7.17 20.64
C PRO A 117 11.94 8.07 20.95
N ASN A 118 11.61 8.99 20.05
CA ASN A 118 10.45 9.88 20.14
C ASN A 118 10.19 10.56 18.77
N VAL A 119 9.07 11.27 18.69
CA VAL A 119 8.66 12.00 17.48
C VAL A 119 9.67 13.06 17.06
N CYS A 120 10.32 13.74 18.03
CA CYS A 120 11.31 14.76 17.70
C CYS A 120 12.54 14.17 16.99
N VAL A 121 13.04 13.02 17.45
CA VAL A 121 14.16 12.32 16.81
C VAL A 121 13.76 11.78 15.44
N LEU A 122 12.53 11.29 15.28
CA LEU A 122 11.98 10.93 13.99
C LEU A 122 12.02 12.12 13.02
N ASP A 123 11.53 13.29 13.47
CA ASP A 123 11.49 14.49 12.65
C ASP A 123 12.88 14.93 12.21
N THR A 124 13.86 14.97 13.12
CA THR A 124 15.24 15.31 12.75
C THR A 124 15.86 14.34 11.74
N ALA A 125 15.51 13.06 11.82
CA ALA A 125 16.08 12.02 10.98
C ALA A 125 15.45 11.92 9.60
N THR A 126 14.17 12.28 9.47
CA THR A 126 13.39 12.02 8.25
C THR A 126 12.89 13.29 7.55
N GLY A 127 13.03 14.45 8.20
CA GLY A 127 12.62 15.73 7.65
C GLY A 127 11.15 15.74 7.20
N PRO A 128 10.86 16.25 6.00
CA PRO A 128 9.48 16.45 5.54
C PRO A 128 8.72 15.14 5.29
N LEU A 129 9.41 13.99 5.13
CA LEU A 129 8.76 12.75 4.72
C LEU A 129 7.69 12.27 5.71
N PHE A 130 7.92 12.42 7.01
CA PHE A 130 7.00 11.96 8.06
C PHE A 130 6.37 13.11 8.87
N ARG A 131 6.37 14.33 8.32
CA ARG A 131 5.68 15.50 8.91
C ARG A 131 4.22 15.58 8.45
N PHE A 132 3.36 14.77 9.06
CA PHE A 132 1.92 14.79 8.78
C PHE A 132 1.07 14.45 10.01
#